data_bde29950cf2d8c86a34f443146976776
#
_entry.id   bde29950cf2d8c86a34f443146976776
#
_cell.length_a   1.000
_cell.length_b   1.000
_cell.length_c   1.000
_cell.angle_alpha   90.00
_cell.angle_beta   90.00
_cell.angle_gamma   90.00
#
_symmetry.space_group_name_H-M   'P 1'
#
loop_
_entity.id
_entity.type
_entity.pdbx_description
1 polymer ?
#
loop_
_entity_poly.entity_id
_entity_poly.type
_entity_poly.pdbx_seq_one_letter_code
_entity_poly.pdbx_strand_id
1 'polypeptide(L)'
;MRTPTLLTLSLLTAASALAFPPAPHHTLFGVVKNRLGNPLQGGEATLILSGPNGEVMRGPVDPSIAAGINYTLRVAQDSNRTSQLYHPTAMLPASPFTIRVVIGNSSYLPIQMQGQVRTLGEAAGSTRLDLTLGEDGDGDGLPDAWEQDVVDSNPDDGLNGPADVKPGDDSDGDGMTNLAEYIAGTYAFDRLDALKLEVKAVANQMARLEFVTVTGRTYHLSSSEDGLVWQDQPFSRTVSGVDPVVHLVADTVTPLTVWVAVGTKPKTLFRLYVE
;
A
#
# COMPACT_ATOMS: atom_id res chain seq x y z
N MET A 1 -2.64 -73.84 33.98
CA MET A 1 -2.18 -72.46 34.09
C MET A 1 -2.65 -71.67 32.87
N ARG A 2 -3.61 -70.76 33.04
CA ARG A 2 -4.11 -69.93 31.95
C ARG A 2 -3.51 -68.52 32.17
N THR A 3 -2.72 -68.07 31.22
CA THR A 3 -2.14 -66.71 31.19
C THR A 3 -3.18 -65.68 30.81
N PRO A 4 -3.32 -64.57 31.51
CA PRO A 4 -4.24 -63.51 31.11
C PRO A 4 -3.60 -62.66 30.01
N THR A 5 -4.32 -62.50 28.91
CA THR A 5 -3.96 -61.59 27.83
C THR A 5 -4.38 -60.17 28.26
N LEU A 6 -3.41 -59.27 28.44
CA LEU A 6 -3.69 -57.86 28.67
C LEU A 6 -4.08 -57.21 27.33
N LEU A 7 -5.28 -56.69 27.27
CA LEU A 7 -5.78 -55.90 26.16
C LEU A 7 -5.43 -54.42 26.44
N THR A 8 -4.41 -53.89 25.78
CA THR A 8 -4.08 -52.44 25.85
C THR A 8 -5.03 -51.66 24.96
N LEU A 9 -5.92 -50.90 25.58
CA LEU A 9 -6.82 -49.96 24.91
C LEU A 9 -6.06 -48.68 24.61
N SER A 10 -5.63 -48.49 23.37
CA SER A 10 -5.03 -47.21 22.94
C SER A 10 -6.13 -46.17 22.74
N LEU A 11 -6.17 -45.19 23.66
CA LEU A 11 -7.06 -44.03 23.51
C LEU A 11 -6.46 -43.09 22.46
N LEU A 12 -6.98 -43.12 21.22
CA LEU A 12 -6.68 -42.11 20.23
C LEU A 12 -7.43 -40.84 20.62
N THR A 13 -6.70 -39.87 21.21
CA THR A 13 -7.21 -38.49 21.37
C THR A 13 -7.18 -37.86 19.99
N ALA A 14 -8.34 -37.79 19.32
CA ALA A 14 -8.50 -36.91 18.16
C ALA A 14 -8.42 -35.48 18.64
N ALA A 15 -7.27 -34.84 18.41
CA ALA A 15 -7.16 -33.39 18.49
C ALA A 15 -8.07 -32.80 17.43
N SER A 16 -9.23 -32.29 17.82
CA SER A 16 -10.06 -31.49 16.93
C SER A 16 -9.26 -30.24 16.56
N ALA A 17 -8.67 -30.25 15.37
CA ALA A 17 -8.17 -29.03 14.76
C ALA A 17 -9.38 -28.09 14.61
N LEU A 18 -9.42 -27.03 15.40
CA LEU A 18 -10.37 -25.95 15.22
C LEU A 18 -9.97 -25.22 13.91
N ALA A 19 -10.47 -25.72 12.79
CA ALA A 19 -10.35 -25.00 11.52
C ALA A 19 -11.29 -23.80 11.60
N PHE A 20 -10.73 -22.63 11.81
CA PHE A 20 -11.49 -21.38 11.67
C PHE A 20 -11.80 -21.20 10.17
N PRO A 21 -13.05 -20.84 9.81
CA PRO A 21 -13.35 -20.49 8.44
C PRO A 21 -12.50 -19.27 8.02
N PRO A 22 -12.03 -19.21 6.77
CA PRO A 22 -11.35 -18.05 6.26
C PRO A 22 -12.25 -16.81 6.37
N ALA A 23 -11.66 -15.64 6.52
CA ALA A 23 -12.42 -14.39 6.48
C ALA A 23 -13.09 -14.24 5.10
N PRO A 24 -14.26 -13.61 5.00
CA PRO A 24 -14.86 -13.29 3.71
C PRO A 24 -13.92 -12.44 2.86
N HIS A 25 -13.96 -12.61 1.53
CA HIS A 25 -13.16 -11.83 0.61
C HIS A 25 -13.51 -10.33 0.70
N HIS A 26 -12.50 -9.49 0.50
CA HIS A 26 -12.71 -8.09 0.14
C HIS A 26 -12.80 -7.98 -1.37
N THR A 27 -13.71 -7.14 -1.89
CA THR A 27 -13.89 -6.98 -3.33
C THR A 27 -13.38 -5.61 -3.79
N LEU A 28 -12.37 -5.61 -4.66
CA LEU A 28 -11.98 -4.43 -5.41
C LEU A 28 -12.68 -4.46 -6.77
N PHE A 29 -13.25 -3.33 -7.19
CA PHE A 29 -13.96 -3.23 -8.46
C PHE A 29 -13.90 -1.82 -9.03
N GLY A 30 -14.11 -1.65 -10.32
CA GLY A 30 -14.11 -0.33 -10.93
C GLY A 30 -13.93 -0.37 -12.44
N VAL A 31 -13.42 0.72 -13.00
CA VAL A 31 -13.14 0.87 -14.43
C VAL A 31 -11.65 1.07 -14.64
N VAL A 32 -11.08 0.24 -15.50
CA VAL A 32 -9.75 0.48 -16.08
C VAL A 32 -9.92 1.30 -17.33
N LYS A 33 -9.23 2.44 -17.40
CA LYS A 33 -9.24 3.39 -18.52
C LYS A 33 -7.84 3.51 -19.10
N ASN A 34 -7.75 3.77 -20.39
CA ASN A 34 -6.48 4.14 -21.02
C ASN A 34 -6.06 5.57 -20.62
N ARG A 35 -4.87 6.00 -21.05
CA ARG A 35 -4.33 7.34 -20.76
C ARG A 35 -5.22 8.51 -21.23
N LEU A 36 -6.14 8.26 -22.14
CA LEU A 36 -7.10 9.27 -22.65
C LEU A 36 -8.41 9.27 -21.84
N GLY A 37 -8.53 8.44 -20.79
CA GLY A 37 -9.74 8.33 -19.97
C GLY A 37 -10.82 7.43 -20.55
N ASN A 38 -10.60 6.75 -21.68
CA ASN A 38 -11.56 5.84 -22.29
C ASN A 38 -11.49 4.47 -21.59
N PRO A 39 -12.65 3.90 -21.18
CA PRO A 39 -12.69 2.56 -20.61
C PRO A 39 -12.12 1.51 -21.58
N LEU A 40 -11.31 0.60 -21.05
CA LEU A 40 -10.85 -0.57 -21.81
C LEU A 40 -12.05 -1.46 -22.14
N GLN A 41 -12.10 -1.93 -23.39
CA GLN A 41 -13.21 -2.74 -23.91
C GLN A 41 -13.01 -4.26 -23.71
N GLY A 42 -12.05 -4.65 -22.87
CA GLY A 42 -11.69 -6.05 -22.68
C GLY A 42 -10.59 -6.50 -23.64
N GLY A 43 -10.49 -7.80 -23.88
CA GLY A 43 -9.44 -8.40 -24.70
C GLY A 43 -8.35 -9.06 -23.86
N GLU A 44 -7.08 -8.85 -24.21
CA GLU A 44 -5.94 -9.47 -23.53
C GLU A 44 -5.49 -8.73 -22.26
N ALA A 45 -6.29 -7.79 -21.74
CA ALA A 45 -5.93 -7.03 -20.55
C ALA A 45 -6.18 -7.82 -19.26
N THR A 46 -5.15 -7.90 -18.43
CA THR A 46 -5.18 -8.60 -17.14
C THR A 46 -4.67 -7.68 -16.03
N LEU A 47 -5.48 -7.52 -14.98
CA LEU A 47 -5.04 -6.85 -13.75
C LEU A 47 -4.22 -7.83 -12.92
N ILE A 48 -3.14 -7.34 -12.33
CA ILE A 48 -2.30 -8.06 -11.37
C ILE A 48 -2.28 -7.26 -10.09
N LEU A 49 -2.81 -7.84 -9.02
CA LEU A 49 -2.75 -7.30 -7.67
C LEU A 49 -1.56 -7.93 -6.95
N SER A 50 -0.70 -7.10 -6.38
CA SER A 50 0.44 -7.52 -5.56
C SER A 50 0.33 -6.94 -4.16
N GLY A 51 0.64 -7.74 -3.16
CA GLY A 51 0.75 -7.35 -1.75
C GLY A 51 2.20 -7.40 -1.27
N PRO A 52 2.45 -7.26 0.03
CA PRO A 52 3.81 -7.25 0.61
C PRO A 52 4.65 -8.50 0.28
N ASN A 53 4.00 -9.64 0.05
CA ASN A 53 4.65 -10.92 -0.24
C ASN A 53 4.67 -11.27 -1.74
N GLY A 54 4.37 -10.32 -2.62
CA GLY A 54 4.32 -10.53 -4.06
C GLY A 54 2.92 -10.65 -4.62
N GLU A 55 2.78 -11.29 -5.79
CA GLU A 55 1.50 -11.40 -6.48
C GLU A 55 0.45 -12.15 -5.64
N VAL A 56 -0.70 -11.50 -5.47
CA VAL A 56 -1.85 -12.01 -4.71
C VAL A 56 -2.87 -12.68 -5.63
N MET A 57 -3.21 -12.00 -6.73
CA MET A 57 -4.19 -12.51 -7.69
C MET A 57 -4.13 -11.78 -9.03
N ARG A 58 -4.78 -12.41 -10.02
CA ARG A 58 -5.03 -11.84 -11.36
C ARG A 58 -6.52 -11.84 -11.65
N GLY A 59 -6.95 -10.87 -12.45
CA GLY A 59 -8.31 -10.81 -12.97
C GLY A 59 -8.36 -10.18 -14.35
N PRO A 60 -9.29 -10.60 -15.22
CA PRO A 60 -9.45 -10.01 -16.55
C PRO A 60 -10.10 -8.62 -16.46
N VAL A 61 -9.86 -7.82 -17.50
CA VAL A 61 -10.72 -6.67 -17.83
C VAL A 61 -11.88 -7.19 -18.68
N ASP A 62 -13.09 -7.08 -18.17
CA ASP A 62 -14.31 -7.55 -18.83
C ASP A 62 -15.41 -6.47 -18.76
N PRO A 63 -15.71 -5.76 -19.85
CA PRO A 63 -16.71 -4.71 -19.88
C PRO A 63 -18.15 -5.23 -19.73
N SER A 64 -18.36 -6.55 -19.76
CA SER A 64 -19.69 -7.16 -19.61
C SER A 64 -20.13 -7.33 -18.16
N ILE A 65 -19.26 -7.08 -17.16
CA ILE A 65 -19.58 -7.28 -15.75
C ILE A 65 -20.80 -6.45 -15.31
N ALA A 66 -20.76 -5.14 -15.51
CA ALA A 66 -21.87 -4.23 -15.25
C ALA A 66 -21.61 -2.85 -15.88
N ALA A 67 -22.64 -2.04 -16.03
CA ALA A 67 -22.49 -0.66 -16.51
C ALA A 67 -21.56 0.14 -15.56
N GLY A 68 -20.50 0.73 -16.11
CA GLY A 68 -19.52 1.51 -15.38
C GLY A 68 -18.55 0.65 -14.53
N ILE A 69 -18.42 -0.65 -14.82
CA ILE A 69 -17.45 -1.57 -14.18
C ILE A 69 -16.90 -2.48 -15.28
N ASN A 70 -15.57 -2.59 -15.37
CA ASN A 70 -14.92 -3.55 -16.27
C ASN A 70 -13.89 -4.44 -15.59
N TYR A 71 -13.80 -4.41 -14.26
CA TYR A 71 -13.04 -5.39 -13.49
C TYR A 71 -13.62 -5.63 -12.10
N THR A 72 -13.37 -6.82 -11.56
CA THR A 72 -13.66 -7.19 -10.17
C THR A 72 -12.59 -8.17 -9.69
N LEU A 73 -11.98 -7.87 -8.54
CA LEU A 73 -11.00 -8.72 -7.87
C LEU A 73 -11.52 -9.10 -6.48
N ARG A 74 -11.65 -10.39 -6.21
CA ARG A 74 -12.09 -10.92 -4.91
C ARG A 74 -10.88 -11.38 -4.11
N VAL A 75 -10.34 -10.47 -3.29
CA VAL A 75 -9.11 -10.69 -2.54
C VAL A 75 -9.39 -11.51 -1.29
N ALA A 76 -8.74 -12.66 -1.19
CA ALA A 76 -8.83 -13.52 -0.01
C ALA A 76 -8.24 -12.80 1.21
N GLN A 77 -8.98 -12.79 2.32
CA GLN A 77 -8.54 -12.17 3.56
C GLN A 77 -8.32 -13.18 4.68
N ASP A 78 -7.32 -12.91 5.51
CA ASP A 78 -7.06 -13.60 6.76
C ASP A 78 -7.57 -12.75 7.94
N SER A 79 -8.12 -13.40 8.96
CA SER A 79 -8.64 -12.75 10.15
C SER A 79 -7.58 -12.50 11.23
N ASN A 80 -6.32 -12.79 10.94
CA ASN A 80 -5.17 -12.65 11.86
C ASN A 80 -5.34 -13.39 13.20
N ARG A 81 -6.00 -14.55 13.17
CA ARG A 81 -6.26 -15.37 14.38
C ARG A 81 -5.13 -16.35 14.69
N THR A 82 -4.23 -16.54 13.74
CA THR A 82 -3.05 -17.40 13.85
C THR A 82 -1.81 -16.65 13.40
N SER A 83 -0.63 -17.10 13.82
CA SER A 83 0.65 -16.50 13.40
C SER A 83 1.01 -16.72 11.93
N GLN A 84 0.24 -17.53 11.22
CA GLN A 84 0.44 -17.82 9.80
C GLN A 84 -0.87 -17.58 9.04
N LEU A 85 -0.74 -17.02 7.84
CA LEU A 85 -1.87 -16.85 6.92
C LEU A 85 -2.43 -18.23 6.56
N TYR A 86 -3.75 -18.37 6.49
CA TYR A 86 -4.40 -19.62 6.09
C TYR A 86 -4.10 -19.99 4.63
N HIS A 87 -3.73 -19.00 3.81
CA HIS A 87 -3.32 -19.17 2.42
C HIS A 87 -2.20 -18.19 2.07
N PRO A 88 -1.18 -18.58 1.28
CA PRO A 88 -0.03 -17.73 0.97
C PRO A 88 -0.39 -16.39 0.31
N THR A 89 -1.51 -16.34 -0.44
CA THR A 89 -2.00 -15.12 -1.09
C THR A 89 -3.13 -14.43 -0.32
N ALA A 90 -3.44 -14.86 0.90
CA ALA A 90 -4.38 -14.14 1.75
C ALA A 90 -3.73 -12.87 2.27
N MET A 91 -4.51 -11.80 2.35
CA MET A 91 -4.06 -10.50 2.87
C MET A 91 -4.77 -10.17 4.17
N LEU A 92 -4.13 -9.42 5.04
CA LEU A 92 -4.75 -8.84 6.21
C LEU A 92 -5.52 -7.55 5.83
N PRO A 93 -6.55 -7.15 6.57
CA PRO A 93 -7.09 -5.80 6.48
C PRO A 93 -6.00 -4.75 6.64
N ALA A 94 -6.14 -3.62 5.97
CA ALA A 94 -5.16 -2.54 5.92
C ALA A 94 -3.78 -2.91 5.35
N SER A 95 -3.61 -4.11 4.76
CA SER A 95 -2.38 -4.43 4.02
C SER A 95 -2.25 -3.57 2.78
N PRO A 96 -1.06 -3.01 2.52
CA PRO A 96 -0.79 -2.28 1.29
C PRO A 96 -0.86 -3.20 0.07
N PHE A 97 -1.25 -2.65 -1.07
CA PHE A 97 -1.24 -3.35 -2.34
C PHE A 97 -0.87 -2.42 -3.50
N THR A 98 -0.38 -3.03 -4.56
CA THR A 98 -0.18 -2.36 -5.85
C THR A 98 -1.00 -3.07 -6.91
N ILE A 99 -1.41 -2.32 -7.94
CA ILE A 99 -2.09 -2.87 -9.12
C ILE A 99 -1.29 -2.47 -10.35
N ARG A 100 -1.06 -3.43 -11.24
CA ARG A 100 -0.62 -3.18 -12.61
C ARG A 100 -1.54 -3.87 -13.58
N VAL A 101 -1.60 -3.40 -14.81
CA VAL A 101 -2.39 -4.00 -15.88
C VAL A 101 -1.47 -4.40 -17.02
N VAL A 102 -1.55 -5.64 -17.43
CA VAL A 102 -0.80 -6.17 -18.57
C VAL A 102 -1.75 -6.26 -19.76
N ILE A 103 -1.36 -5.70 -20.89
CA ILE A 103 -2.10 -5.76 -22.15
C ILE A 103 -1.16 -6.30 -23.23
N GLY A 104 -1.44 -7.51 -23.69
CA GLY A 104 -0.48 -8.21 -24.54
C GLY A 104 0.85 -8.44 -23.83
N ASN A 105 1.93 -7.83 -24.34
CA ASN A 105 3.27 -7.90 -23.74
C ASN A 105 3.67 -6.64 -22.98
N SER A 106 2.81 -5.63 -22.92
CA SER A 106 3.11 -4.35 -22.27
C SER A 106 2.55 -4.28 -20.86
N SER A 107 3.31 -3.71 -19.95
CA SER A 107 2.91 -3.42 -18.56
C SER A 107 2.47 -1.96 -18.46
N TYR A 108 1.43 -1.73 -17.68
CA TYR A 108 0.86 -0.41 -17.45
C TYR A 108 0.60 -0.20 -15.98
N LEU A 109 0.94 0.98 -15.48
CA LEU A 109 0.68 1.39 -14.11
C LEU A 109 -0.46 2.40 -14.05
N PRO A 110 -1.23 2.44 -12.95
CA PRO A 110 -2.20 3.50 -12.72
C PRO A 110 -1.49 4.82 -12.45
N ILE A 111 -1.53 5.76 -13.40
CA ILE A 111 -1.04 7.13 -13.21
C ILE A 111 -2.05 7.99 -12.47
N GLN A 112 -3.32 7.58 -12.47
CA GLN A 112 -4.38 8.21 -11.71
C GLN A 112 -5.33 7.13 -11.20
N MET A 113 -5.52 7.08 -9.90
CA MET A 113 -6.51 6.22 -9.25
C MET A 113 -7.61 7.08 -8.62
N GLN A 114 -8.84 6.93 -9.09
CA GLN A 114 -10.00 7.52 -8.43
C GLN A 114 -10.43 6.62 -7.28
N GLY A 115 -10.63 7.22 -6.10
CA GLY A 115 -10.84 6.49 -4.86
C GLY A 115 -9.58 6.24 -4.06
N GLN A 116 -8.43 6.35 -4.65
CA GLN A 116 -7.06 6.40 -4.10
C GLN A 116 -6.82 5.49 -2.89
N VAL A 117 -7.35 4.27 -2.95
CA VAL A 117 -7.16 3.27 -1.91
C VAL A 117 -5.93 2.43 -2.26
N ARG A 118 -4.94 2.44 -1.38
CA ARG A 118 -3.72 1.62 -1.51
C ARG A 118 -3.61 0.54 -0.45
N THR A 119 -4.56 0.50 0.47
CA THR A 119 -4.66 -0.53 1.49
C THR A 119 -5.96 -1.31 1.34
N LEU A 120 -5.90 -2.61 1.60
CA LEU A 120 -7.06 -3.49 1.51
C LEU A 120 -8.06 -3.15 2.63
N GLY A 121 -9.33 -2.98 2.27
CA GLY A 121 -10.39 -2.75 3.25
C GLY A 121 -10.75 -3.99 4.08
N GLU A 122 -11.76 -3.84 4.94
CA GLU A 122 -12.22 -4.90 5.83
C GLU A 122 -12.85 -6.09 5.10
N ALA A 123 -12.85 -7.25 5.77
CA ALA A 123 -13.47 -8.47 5.28
C ALA A 123 -14.96 -8.28 4.96
N ALA A 124 -15.44 -8.92 3.91
CA ALA A 124 -16.78 -8.76 3.34
C ALA A 124 -17.08 -7.37 2.78
N GLY A 125 -16.13 -6.44 2.85
CA GLY A 125 -16.26 -5.11 2.26
C GLY A 125 -16.05 -5.09 0.75
N SER A 126 -16.34 -3.95 0.15
CA SER A 126 -16.03 -3.68 -1.24
C SER A 126 -15.53 -2.25 -1.41
N THR A 127 -14.56 -2.08 -2.30
CA THR A 127 -13.95 -0.78 -2.60
C THR A 127 -13.96 -0.54 -4.10
N ARG A 128 -14.51 0.60 -4.51
CA ARG A 128 -14.42 1.05 -5.89
C ARG A 128 -13.07 1.74 -6.11
N LEU A 129 -12.36 1.33 -7.17
CA LEU A 129 -11.09 1.89 -7.54
C LEU A 129 -11.03 2.01 -9.07
N ASP A 130 -11.18 3.22 -9.58
CA ASP A 130 -11.08 3.50 -11.00
C ASP A 130 -9.62 3.82 -11.35
N LEU A 131 -9.11 3.14 -12.38
CA LEU A 131 -7.71 3.18 -12.79
C LEU A 131 -7.58 3.89 -14.14
N THR A 132 -6.68 4.86 -14.25
CA THR A 132 -6.23 5.41 -15.54
C THR A 132 -4.79 4.99 -15.76
N LEU A 133 -4.52 4.30 -16.88
CA LEU A 133 -3.24 3.64 -17.11
C LEU A 133 -2.22 4.58 -17.78
N GLY A 134 -0.97 4.51 -17.32
CA GLY A 134 0.23 4.96 -18.01
C GLY A 134 1.05 3.79 -18.51
N GLU A 135 1.80 3.98 -19.58
CA GLU A 135 2.79 3.01 -20.06
C GLU A 135 3.96 2.95 -19.09
N ASP A 136 4.53 1.76 -18.93
CA ASP A 136 5.75 1.48 -18.15
C ASP A 136 6.61 0.59 -19.04
N GLY A 137 7.44 1.24 -19.86
CA GLY A 137 8.12 0.63 -21.00
C GLY A 137 9.26 -0.29 -20.60
N ASP A 138 9.97 -0.01 -19.51
CA ASP A 138 11.05 -0.84 -18.99
C ASP A 138 10.64 -1.74 -17.81
N GLY A 139 9.42 -1.57 -17.28
CA GLY A 139 8.83 -2.45 -16.28
C GLY A 139 9.38 -2.25 -14.88
N ASP A 140 9.94 -1.09 -14.57
CA ASP A 140 10.64 -0.82 -13.32
C ASP A 140 9.73 -0.27 -12.19
N GLY A 141 8.49 0.07 -12.51
CA GLY A 141 7.48 0.52 -11.54
C GLY A 141 7.23 2.02 -11.56
N LEU A 142 7.87 2.77 -12.46
CA LEU A 142 7.60 4.17 -12.75
C LEU A 142 6.88 4.27 -14.11
N PRO A 143 5.84 5.12 -14.28
CA PRO A 143 5.23 5.33 -15.58
C PRO A 143 6.09 6.20 -16.48
N ASP A 144 6.25 5.84 -17.76
CA ASP A 144 7.04 6.59 -18.77
C ASP A 144 6.69 8.08 -18.79
N ALA A 145 5.41 8.44 -18.62
CA ALA A 145 5.00 9.84 -18.61
C ALA A 145 5.53 10.62 -17.40
N TRP A 146 5.61 9.97 -16.24
CA TRP A 146 6.18 10.56 -15.02
C TRP A 146 7.69 10.71 -15.14
N GLU A 147 8.35 9.69 -15.69
CA GLU A 147 9.79 9.71 -15.94
C GLU A 147 10.17 10.77 -16.97
N GLN A 148 9.33 10.95 -18.02
CA GLN A 148 9.57 11.98 -19.02
C GLN A 148 9.51 13.39 -18.40
N ASP A 149 8.62 13.63 -17.42
CA ASP A 149 8.59 14.90 -16.69
C ASP A 149 9.92 15.14 -15.92
N VAL A 150 10.55 14.10 -15.37
CA VAL A 150 11.86 14.17 -14.74
C VAL A 150 12.94 14.52 -15.78
N VAL A 151 12.98 13.81 -16.90
CA VAL A 151 13.94 14.07 -18.00
C VAL A 151 13.81 15.50 -18.52
N ASP A 152 12.58 15.97 -18.74
CA ASP A 152 12.31 17.29 -19.33
C ASP A 152 12.65 18.44 -18.35
N SER A 153 12.69 18.15 -17.05
CA SER A 153 12.93 19.16 -16.00
C SER A 153 14.35 19.73 -16.02
N ASN A 154 15.33 18.92 -16.42
CA ASN A 154 16.75 19.31 -16.47
C ASN A 154 17.47 18.70 -17.69
N PRO A 155 17.49 19.38 -18.84
CA PRO A 155 18.11 18.86 -20.06
C PRO A 155 19.63 18.61 -19.95
N ASP A 156 20.27 19.11 -18.90
CA ASP A 156 21.72 19.06 -18.71
C ASP A 156 22.19 17.92 -17.78
N ASP A 157 21.27 17.11 -17.24
CA ASP A 157 21.60 16.04 -16.29
C ASP A 157 22.07 14.72 -16.94
N GLY A 158 21.99 14.64 -18.27
CA GLY A 158 22.44 13.49 -19.06
C GLY A 158 21.39 12.39 -19.20
N LEU A 159 20.16 12.58 -18.71
CA LEU A 159 19.04 11.68 -18.99
C LEU A 159 18.54 11.88 -20.42
N ASN A 160 18.37 10.80 -21.19
CA ASN A 160 18.00 10.87 -22.61
C ASN A 160 16.56 10.39 -22.85
N GLY A 161 15.94 9.77 -21.86
CA GLY A 161 14.57 9.29 -21.95
C GLY A 161 14.11 8.58 -20.69
N PRO A 162 12.82 8.17 -20.63
CA PRO A 162 12.22 7.55 -19.46
C PRO A 162 13.06 6.41 -18.86
N ALA A 163 13.56 5.52 -19.69
CA ALA A 163 14.34 4.36 -19.23
C ALA A 163 15.67 4.70 -18.53
N ASP A 164 16.12 5.96 -18.55
CA ASP A 164 17.31 6.40 -17.80
C ASP A 164 16.97 6.82 -16.37
N VAL A 165 15.69 7.11 -16.07
CA VAL A 165 15.20 7.46 -14.73
C VAL A 165 14.98 6.17 -13.97
N LYS A 166 15.70 5.95 -12.86
CA LYS A 166 15.59 4.71 -12.09
C LYS A 166 14.86 4.89 -10.78
N PRO A 167 14.08 3.90 -10.32
CA PRO A 167 13.32 3.97 -9.08
C PRO A 167 14.16 4.24 -7.84
N GLY A 168 15.42 3.78 -7.85
CA GLY A 168 16.36 3.93 -6.74
C GLY A 168 17.18 5.20 -6.76
N ASP A 169 17.13 5.98 -7.83
CA ASP A 169 17.86 7.23 -7.95
C ASP A 169 17.12 8.37 -7.22
N ASP A 170 17.84 9.43 -6.91
CA ASP A 170 17.37 10.66 -6.28
C ASP A 170 17.71 11.79 -7.27
N SER A 171 16.74 12.11 -8.14
CA SER A 171 17.00 12.97 -9.31
C SER A 171 17.23 14.44 -8.95
N ASP A 172 16.65 14.94 -7.87
CA ASP A 172 16.82 16.33 -7.42
C ASP A 172 17.75 16.48 -6.21
N GLY A 173 18.20 15.37 -5.62
CA GLY A 173 19.15 15.34 -4.52
C GLY A 173 18.59 15.79 -3.18
N ASP A 174 17.32 15.57 -2.92
CA ASP A 174 16.64 15.94 -1.67
C ASP A 174 16.70 14.84 -0.59
N GLY A 175 17.06 13.61 -0.97
CA GLY A 175 17.17 12.43 -0.12
C GLY A 175 16.00 11.46 -0.25
N MET A 176 15.01 11.73 -1.10
CA MET A 176 13.98 10.79 -1.51
C MET A 176 14.39 10.09 -2.81
N THR A 177 14.02 8.86 -2.98
CA THR A 177 14.21 8.18 -4.26
C THR A 177 13.03 8.48 -5.20
N ASN A 178 13.27 8.42 -6.51
CA ASN A 178 12.24 8.62 -7.53
C ASN A 178 10.97 7.79 -7.26
N LEU A 179 11.12 6.53 -6.87
CA LEU A 179 9.97 5.68 -6.50
C LEU A 179 9.25 6.20 -5.25
N ALA A 180 10.00 6.66 -4.24
CA ALA A 180 9.40 7.21 -3.03
C ALA A 180 8.61 8.48 -3.34
N GLU A 181 9.10 9.32 -4.24
CA GLU A 181 8.44 10.54 -4.68
C GLU A 181 7.20 10.24 -5.54
N TYR A 182 7.31 9.33 -6.50
CA TYR A 182 6.15 8.86 -7.26
C TYR A 182 5.03 8.36 -6.32
N ILE A 183 5.39 7.55 -5.31
CA ILE A 183 4.44 7.07 -4.31
C ILE A 183 3.94 8.21 -3.42
N ALA A 184 4.79 9.11 -2.97
CA ALA A 184 4.40 10.26 -2.15
C ALA A 184 3.52 11.26 -2.92
N GLY A 185 3.72 11.36 -4.24
CA GLY A 185 3.10 12.37 -5.09
C GLY A 185 3.82 13.72 -5.01
N THR A 186 5.11 13.69 -4.70
CA THR A 186 6.03 14.84 -4.79
C THR A 186 6.68 14.89 -6.16
N TYR A 187 7.33 16.03 -6.48
CA TYR A 187 8.00 16.24 -7.76
C TYR A 187 9.48 15.87 -7.66
N ALA A 188 9.91 14.80 -8.31
CA ALA A 188 11.30 14.32 -8.32
C ALA A 188 12.31 15.25 -9.03
N PHE A 189 11.90 16.45 -9.36
CA PHE A 189 12.73 17.50 -9.93
C PHE A 189 12.66 18.82 -9.15
N ASP A 190 11.99 18.82 -8.00
CA ASP A 190 11.91 19.98 -7.12
C ASP A 190 12.38 19.64 -5.70
N ARG A 191 13.66 19.82 -5.45
CA ARG A 191 14.31 19.59 -4.17
C ARG A 191 13.60 20.19 -2.94
N LEU A 192 12.68 21.13 -3.13
CA LEU A 192 11.91 21.73 -2.06
C LEU A 192 10.60 21.00 -1.77
N ASP A 193 10.14 20.17 -2.70
CA ASP A 193 8.87 19.42 -2.61
C ASP A 193 9.05 18.02 -1.97
N ALA A 194 9.89 17.93 -0.95
CA ALA A 194 10.12 16.69 -0.23
C ALA A 194 9.02 16.39 0.80
N LEU A 195 8.69 15.11 0.97
CA LEU A 195 7.84 14.68 2.08
C LEU A 195 8.60 14.81 3.40
N LYS A 196 8.36 15.88 4.15
CA LYS A 196 9.05 16.21 5.40
C LYS A 196 8.17 15.94 6.61
N LEU A 197 8.72 15.25 7.62
CA LEU A 197 8.11 15.12 8.93
C LEU A 197 8.81 16.07 9.91
N GLU A 198 8.09 17.06 10.40
CA GLU A 198 8.63 18.05 11.32
C GLU A 198 8.12 17.84 12.75
N VAL A 199 9.02 17.87 13.73
CA VAL A 199 8.66 17.92 15.16
C VAL A 199 8.50 19.38 15.56
N LYS A 200 7.25 19.84 15.71
CA LYS A 200 6.96 21.26 16.03
C LYS A 200 7.03 21.54 17.52
N ALA A 201 6.71 20.58 18.38
CA ALA A 201 6.77 20.75 19.84
C ALA A 201 6.74 19.39 20.55
N VAL A 202 7.30 19.36 21.75
CA VAL A 202 7.12 18.25 22.69
C VAL A 202 6.71 18.84 24.03
N ALA A 203 5.52 18.50 24.52
CA ALA A 203 4.99 18.96 25.79
C ALA A 203 4.01 17.93 26.38
N ASN A 204 3.96 17.83 27.70
CA ASN A 204 3.02 16.94 28.41
C ASN A 204 3.03 15.51 27.90
N GLN A 205 4.21 14.94 27.61
CA GLN A 205 4.43 13.60 27.09
C GLN A 205 3.82 13.37 25.69
N MET A 206 3.52 14.43 24.96
CA MET A 206 3.02 14.41 23.60
C MET A 206 3.98 15.14 22.67
N ALA A 207 4.29 14.56 21.53
CA ALA A 207 4.96 15.24 20.43
C ALA A 207 3.90 15.73 19.42
N ARG A 208 4.03 16.99 19.00
CA ARG A 208 3.27 17.54 17.89
C ARG A 208 4.12 17.45 16.64
N LEU A 209 3.65 16.68 15.69
CA LEU A 209 4.29 16.45 14.40
C LEU A 209 3.47 17.13 13.29
N GLU A 210 4.13 17.54 12.22
CA GLU A 210 3.50 18.12 11.05
C GLU A 210 4.13 17.58 9.77
N PHE A 211 3.30 17.28 8.79
CA PHE A 211 3.69 16.89 7.44
C PHE A 211 2.61 17.30 6.45
N VAL A 212 2.96 17.40 5.16
CA VAL A 212 1.99 17.68 4.11
C VAL A 212 1.37 16.37 3.64
N THR A 213 0.04 16.36 3.54
CA THR A 213 -0.69 15.24 2.95
C THR A 213 -0.97 15.49 1.49
N VAL A 214 -0.95 14.42 0.69
CA VAL A 214 -1.39 14.40 -0.71
C VAL A 214 -2.63 13.54 -0.81
N THR A 215 -3.63 14.03 -1.52
CA THR A 215 -4.92 13.33 -1.68
C THR A 215 -4.71 11.88 -2.10
N GLY A 216 -5.34 10.96 -1.35
CA GLY A 216 -5.37 9.52 -1.61
C GLY A 216 -4.14 8.74 -1.20
N ARG A 217 -3.16 9.37 -0.61
CA ARG A 217 -2.06 8.67 0.02
C ARG A 217 -2.44 8.22 1.42
N THR A 218 -1.91 7.06 1.81
CA THR A 218 -2.06 6.54 3.17
C THR A 218 -0.77 6.80 3.94
N TYR A 219 -0.90 7.39 5.10
CA TYR A 219 0.23 7.75 5.95
C TYR A 219 0.22 6.93 7.23
N HIS A 220 1.39 6.43 7.64
CA HIS A 220 1.59 5.87 8.96
C HIS A 220 2.92 6.32 9.55
N LEU A 221 2.99 6.29 10.88
CA LEU A 221 4.18 6.65 11.63
C LEU A 221 4.79 5.42 12.28
N SER A 222 6.10 5.39 12.34
CA SER A 222 6.80 4.50 13.26
C SER A 222 7.73 5.29 14.18
N SER A 223 8.05 4.72 15.32
CA SER A 223 8.96 5.30 16.29
C SER A 223 10.04 4.31 16.71
N SER A 224 11.19 4.86 17.11
CA SER A 224 12.33 4.11 17.63
C SER A 224 13.06 4.92 18.70
N GLU A 225 13.67 4.23 19.68
CA GLU A 225 14.55 4.84 20.68
C GLU A 225 16.01 4.80 20.25
N ASP A 226 16.41 3.80 19.49
CA ASP A 226 17.79 3.52 19.10
C ASP A 226 18.07 3.67 17.61
N GLY A 227 17.02 3.80 16.78
CA GLY A 227 17.11 3.84 15.32
C GLY A 227 17.27 2.47 14.66
N LEU A 228 17.30 1.38 15.42
CA LEU A 228 17.47 0.02 14.93
C LEU A 228 16.14 -0.74 14.92
N VAL A 229 15.39 -0.66 16.01
CA VAL A 229 14.07 -1.31 16.13
C VAL A 229 12.99 -0.25 15.99
N TRP A 230 12.12 -0.44 15.01
CA TRP A 230 11.02 0.47 14.69
C TRP A 230 9.69 -0.22 14.99
N GLN A 231 8.76 0.51 15.55
CA GLN A 231 7.42 0.03 15.91
C GLN A 231 6.38 1.02 15.41
N ASP A 232 5.22 0.50 15.01
CA ASP A 232 4.09 1.35 14.63
C ASP A 232 3.76 2.31 15.76
N GLN A 233 3.56 3.57 15.38
CA GLN A 233 3.29 4.65 16.31
C GLN A 233 1.91 5.23 16.02
N PRO A 234 0.90 4.87 16.82
CA PRO A 234 -0.42 5.49 16.71
C PRO A 234 -0.35 7.00 16.94
N PHE A 235 -1.14 7.75 16.18
CA PHE A 235 -1.21 9.20 16.26
C PHE A 235 -2.66 9.69 16.23
N SER A 236 -2.92 10.85 16.80
CA SER A 236 -4.24 11.46 16.86
C SER A 236 -4.24 12.79 16.11
N ARG A 237 -5.39 13.16 15.56
CA ARG A 237 -5.62 14.51 14.99
C ARG A 237 -6.00 15.55 16.02
N THR A 238 -6.09 15.16 17.29
CA THR A 238 -6.45 16.05 18.41
C THR A 238 -5.35 16.11 19.44
N VAL A 239 -5.15 17.26 20.04
CA VAL A 239 -4.14 17.51 21.09
C VAL A 239 -4.30 16.62 22.32
N SER A 240 -5.52 16.17 22.60
CA SER A 240 -5.82 15.25 23.69
C SER A 240 -5.38 13.82 23.44
N GLY A 241 -4.97 13.48 22.21
CA GLY A 241 -4.59 12.11 21.83
C GLY A 241 -5.77 11.14 21.79
N VAL A 242 -7.00 11.65 21.76
CA VAL A 242 -8.22 10.82 21.67
C VAL A 242 -8.33 10.22 20.26
N ASP A 243 -8.85 9.00 20.19
CA ASP A 243 -9.06 8.23 18.96
C ASP A 243 -7.79 8.15 18.09
N PRO A 244 -6.69 7.57 18.62
CA PRO A 244 -5.48 7.40 17.83
C PRO A 244 -5.71 6.39 16.70
N VAL A 245 -5.14 6.71 15.53
CA VAL A 245 -5.15 5.82 14.36
C VAL A 245 -3.72 5.37 14.05
N VAL A 246 -3.58 4.22 13.41
CA VAL A 246 -2.28 3.72 12.92
C VAL A 246 -2.07 4.18 11.48
N HIS A 247 -3.14 4.26 10.69
CA HIS A 247 -3.12 4.70 9.30
C HIS A 247 -4.10 5.84 9.10
N LEU A 248 -3.73 6.77 8.23
CA LEU A 248 -4.56 7.90 7.80
C LEU A 248 -4.57 7.95 6.27
N VAL A 249 -5.75 7.85 5.67
CA VAL A 249 -5.95 8.16 4.25
C VAL A 249 -6.25 9.65 4.13
N ALA A 250 -5.46 10.36 3.31
CA ALA A 250 -5.67 11.78 3.08
C ALA A 250 -6.71 12.00 1.98
N ASP A 251 -7.61 12.93 2.20
CA ASP A 251 -8.65 13.37 1.26
C ASP A 251 -8.33 14.73 0.62
N THR A 252 -7.32 15.42 1.11
CA THR A 252 -6.91 16.75 0.64
C THR A 252 -5.40 16.91 0.67
N VAL A 253 -4.89 17.83 -0.16
CA VAL A 253 -3.49 18.30 -0.08
C VAL A 253 -3.43 19.44 0.93
N THR A 254 -2.85 19.18 2.11
CA THR A 254 -2.78 20.19 3.18
C THR A 254 -1.72 19.82 4.22
N PRO A 255 -1.12 20.81 4.90
CA PRO A 255 -0.37 20.53 6.12
C PRO A 255 -1.27 19.88 7.18
N LEU A 256 -0.84 18.73 7.68
CA LEU A 256 -1.53 18.00 8.73
C LEU A 256 -0.73 18.02 10.01
N THR A 257 -1.38 18.45 11.09
CA THR A 257 -0.83 18.35 12.44
C THR A 257 -1.37 17.11 13.14
N VAL A 258 -0.46 16.32 13.70
CA VAL A 258 -0.80 15.12 14.49
C VAL A 258 -0.09 15.12 15.84
N TRP A 259 -0.66 14.41 16.81
CA TRP A 259 -0.13 14.26 18.16
C TRP A 259 0.18 12.80 18.44
N VAL A 260 1.36 12.58 19.00
CA VAL A 260 1.92 11.26 19.27
C VAL A 260 2.31 11.18 20.74
N ALA A 261 1.88 10.12 21.43
CA ALA A 261 2.29 9.89 22.80
C ALA A 261 3.75 9.41 22.84
N VAL A 262 4.63 10.16 23.51
CA VAL A 262 6.05 9.83 23.66
C VAL A 262 6.42 9.37 25.07
N GLY A 263 5.50 9.53 26.03
CA GLY A 263 5.74 9.15 27.41
C GLY A 263 6.90 9.93 28.04
N THR A 264 7.65 9.27 28.91
CA THR A 264 8.83 9.82 29.62
C THR A 264 10.14 9.43 28.99
N LYS A 265 10.13 8.95 27.74
CA LYS A 265 11.32 8.45 27.03
C LYS A 265 12.31 9.59 26.80
N PRO A 266 13.63 9.38 27.03
CA PRO A 266 14.62 10.44 26.88
C PRO A 266 14.87 10.84 25.42
N LYS A 267 14.59 9.94 24.47
CA LYS A 267 14.75 10.14 23.04
C LYS A 267 13.71 9.30 22.30
N THR A 268 13.10 9.88 21.27
CA THR A 268 12.24 9.17 20.34
C THR A 268 12.52 9.68 18.93
N LEU A 269 12.80 8.76 18.02
CA LEU A 269 12.93 9.01 16.60
C LEU A 269 11.62 8.67 15.93
N PHE A 270 11.25 9.40 14.88
CA PHE A 270 10.04 9.15 14.11
C PHE A 270 10.38 8.95 12.65
N ARG A 271 9.60 8.10 11.98
CA ARG A 271 9.55 7.96 10.53
C ARG A 271 8.13 8.09 10.06
N LEU A 272 7.95 8.80 8.94
CA LEU A 272 6.72 8.86 8.20
C LEU A 272 6.85 7.92 7.00
N TYR A 273 5.83 7.12 6.81
CA TYR A 273 5.68 6.28 5.62
C TYR A 273 4.47 6.74 4.85
N VAL A 274 4.56 6.63 3.54
CA VAL A 274 3.50 6.94 2.58
C VAL A 274 3.32 5.75 1.63
N GLU A 275 2.04 5.45 1.33
CA GLU A 275 1.63 4.37 0.44
C GLU A 275 0.54 4.86 -0.52
#